data_03c4985e1b40ecabffc0fbef39fce0b1
#
_entry.id   03c4985e1b40ecabffc0fbef39fce0b1
#
_cell.length_a   1.000
_cell.length_b   1.000
_cell.length_c   1.000
_cell.angle_alpha   90.00
_cell.angle_beta   90.00
_cell.angle_gamma   90.00
#
_symmetry.space_group_name_H-M   'P 1'
#
loop_
_entity.id
_entity.type
_entity.pdbx_description
1 polymer ?
#
loop_
_entity_poly.entity_id
_entity_poly.type
_entity_poly.pdbx_seq_one_letter_code
_entity_poly.pdbx_strand_id
1 'polypeptide(L)'
;MKKLNYILFALVCLVLPGRSNAQFKVLGYIWSKTNMVQDLKNIDLEKITHLNIAFVNPGPDGSFKALPAIDTAVKIAHLKNIKVLMSCGGGGSHAYYAELLKGNKRKKLVEGFIAILDQYNLDGIDVDLEGDDIDENYQDFVVELRKALSKRNKLLTAAVAWWTRDRITDKALRQFDFINIMAYDQTGPWKPETPGQHAPLNYAIGHLKYWKEERGMPKEKLNLGLPFYGYGFGDLPRKDAAFRSMGWKDIVKKFPDSLQLDEINLPENAGTIYYNGKATVRTKTELALKEAGGVMIWQLMYDTQDEHSLLKLINETVKE
;
A
#
# COMPACT_ATOMS: atom_id res chain seq x y z
N MET A 1 -16.55 14.49 -76.03
CA MET A 1 -15.55 14.28 -75.00
C MET A 1 -16.23 14.48 -73.66
N LYS A 2 -16.59 13.38 -72.91
CA LYS A 2 -17.24 13.42 -71.60
C LYS A 2 -16.15 13.41 -70.54
N LYS A 3 -16.09 14.46 -69.69
CA LYS A 3 -15.19 14.51 -68.51
C LYS A 3 -15.80 13.69 -67.41
N LEU A 4 -15.08 12.66 -66.94
CA LEU A 4 -15.44 11.80 -65.83
C LEU A 4 -14.84 12.43 -64.58
N ASN A 5 -15.70 12.93 -63.68
CA ASN A 5 -15.25 13.46 -62.33
C ASN A 5 -15.17 12.28 -61.36
N TYR A 6 -13.97 11.95 -60.89
CA TYR A 6 -13.76 11.02 -59.78
C TYR A 6 -13.91 11.78 -58.45
N ILE A 7 -14.94 11.46 -57.70
CA ILE A 7 -15.10 11.90 -56.30
C ILE A 7 -14.33 10.91 -55.43
N LEU A 8 -13.22 11.37 -54.84
CA LEU A 8 -12.42 10.59 -53.90
C LEU A 8 -13.09 10.68 -52.52
N PHE A 9 -13.73 9.60 -52.07
CA PHE A 9 -14.25 9.48 -50.73
C PHE A 9 -13.08 9.18 -49.79
N ALA A 10 -12.63 10.16 -49.02
CA ALA A 10 -11.67 9.95 -47.93
C ALA A 10 -12.39 9.32 -46.75
N LEU A 11 -12.11 8.04 -46.49
CA LEU A 11 -12.59 7.32 -45.30
C LEU A 11 -11.80 7.80 -44.10
N VAL A 12 -12.35 8.72 -43.30
CA VAL A 12 -11.78 9.14 -42.03
C VAL A 12 -12.08 8.06 -41.00
N CYS A 13 -11.13 7.16 -40.75
CA CYS A 13 -11.18 6.24 -39.62
C CYS A 13 -11.05 7.04 -38.34
N LEU A 14 -12.17 7.33 -37.67
CA LEU A 14 -12.21 7.80 -36.30
C LEU A 14 -11.67 6.68 -35.38
N VAL A 15 -10.38 6.72 -35.07
CA VAL A 15 -9.80 5.92 -34.02
C VAL A 15 -10.31 6.51 -32.70
N LEU A 16 -11.42 5.97 -32.20
CA LEU A 16 -11.83 6.22 -30.81
C LEU A 16 -10.69 5.75 -29.90
N PRO A 17 -10.19 6.59 -28.99
CA PRO A 17 -9.21 6.13 -28.02
C PRO A 17 -9.88 5.01 -27.20
N GLY A 18 -9.43 3.78 -27.42
CA GLY A 18 -9.84 2.65 -26.61
C GLY A 18 -9.62 3.04 -25.14
N ARG A 19 -10.65 2.97 -24.31
CA ARG A 19 -10.47 3.04 -22.85
C ARG A 19 -9.52 1.91 -22.52
N SER A 20 -8.25 2.25 -22.28
CA SER A 20 -7.31 1.35 -21.61
C SER A 20 -7.94 1.05 -20.26
N ASN A 21 -8.51 -0.14 -20.10
CA ASN A 21 -8.88 -0.61 -18.79
C ASN A 21 -7.58 -0.64 -17.98
N ALA A 22 -7.42 0.32 -17.06
CA ALA A 22 -6.25 0.36 -16.20
C ALA A 22 -6.16 -0.99 -15.49
N GLN A 23 -5.02 -1.65 -15.62
CA GLN A 23 -4.78 -2.96 -14.98
C GLN A 23 -5.05 -2.86 -13.49
N PHE A 24 -5.80 -3.82 -12.94
CA PHE A 24 -6.01 -3.93 -11.50
C PHE A 24 -4.67 -4.08 -10.79
N LYS A 25 -4.43 -3.26 -9.76
CA LYS A 25 -3.17 -3.23 -9.06
C LYS A 25 -3.17 -4.24 -7.90
N VAL A 26 -2.13 -5.04 -7.82
CA VAL A 26 -1.80 -5.81 -6.62
C VAL A 26 -0.48 -5.24 -6.10
N LEU A 27 -0.55 -4.40 -5.07
CA LEU A 27 0.59 -3.72 -4.50
C LEU A 27 0.95 -4.36 -3.17
N GLY A 28 2.22 -4.61 -2.93
CA GLY A 28 2.69 -5.13 -1.66
C GLY A 28 3.79 -4.29 -1.04
N TYR A 29 3.71 -4.12 0.28
CA TYR A 29 4.81 -3.54 1.06
C TYR A 29 5.78 -4.64 1.50
N ILE A 30 7.06 -4.29 1.50
CA ILE A 30 8.12 -5.08 2.13
C ILE A 30 8.82 -4.23 3.19
N TRP A 31 8.82 -4.71 4.42
CA TRP A 31 9.58 -4.15 5.53
C TRP A 31 10.65 -5.13 5.99
N SER A 32 11.78 -5.12 5.31
CA SER A 32 12.92 -6.00 5.61
C SER A 32 13.82 -5.37 6.67
N LYS A 33 14.07 -6.12 7.74
CA LYS A 33 14.95 -5.70 8.84
C LYS A 33 16.37 -6.25 8.73
N THR A 34 16.59 -7.26 7.89
CA THR A 34 17.85 -8.01 7.87
C THR A 34 18.45 -8.10 6.47
N ASN A 35 17.77 -8.77 5.54
CA ASN A 35 18.29 -9.03 4.18
C ASN A 35 17.15 -8.96 3.15
N MET A 36 16.90 -7.78 2.64
CA MET A 36 15.84 -7.54 1.65
C MET A 36 15.93 -8.43 0.42
N VAL A 37 17.14 -8.70 -0.08
CA VAL A 37 17.32 -9.54 -1.27
C VAL A 37 16.91 -11.00 -1.00
N GLN A 38 17.23 -11.50 0.19
CA GLN A 38 16.80 -12.85 0.59
C GLN A 38 15.29 -12.89 0.85
N ASP A 39 14.73 -11.85 1.45
CA ASP A 39 13.31 -11.74 1.72
C ASP A 39 12.49 -11.72 0.43
N LEU A 40 12.96 -11.00 -0.60
CA LEU A 40 12.31 -10.98 -1.92
C LEU A 40 12.26 -12.34 -2.61
N LYS A 41 13.25 -13.24 -2.37
CA LYS A 41 13.23 -14.60 -2.90
C LYS A 41 12.10 -15.45 -2.32
N ASN A 42 11.59 -15.05 -1.15
CA ASN A 42 10.49 -15.70 -0.45
C ASN A 42 9.12 -15.09 -0.81
N ILE A 43 9.04 -14.26 -1.83
CA ILE A 43 7.82 -13.63 -2.31
C ILE A 43 7.60 -14.01 -3.77
N ASP A 44 6.40 -14.46 -4.11
CA ASP A 44 6.03 -14.70 -5.51
C ASP A 44 5.73 -13.35 -6.20
N LEU A 45 6.84 -12.72 -6.63
CA LEU A 45 6.79 -11.40 -7.25
C LEU A 45 5.93 -11.36 -8.52
N GLU A 46 5.69 -12.49 -9.21
CA GLU A 46 4.84 -12.52 -10.42
C GLU A 46 3.38 -12.23 -10.13
N LYS A 47 2.99 -12.25 -8.86
CA LYS A 47 1.63 -11.97 -8.40
C LYS A 47 1.39 -10.53 -7.97
N ILE A 48 2.41 -9.66 -8.04
CA ILE A 48 2.27 -8.24 -7.73
C ILE A 48 2.56 -7.36 -8.95
N THR A 49 2.01 -6.17 -8.96
CA THR A 49 2.26 -5.14 -9.97
C THR A 49 3.19 -4.04 -9.47
N HIS A 50 3.16 -3.80 -8.16
CA HIS A 50 3.94 -2.75 -7.49
C HIS A 50 4.52 -3.30 -6.19
N LEU A 51 5.75 -2.86 -5.89
CA LEU A 51 6.46 -3.15 -4.65
C LEU A 51 6.79 -1.84 -3.95
N ASN A 52 6.30 -1.63 -2.73
CA ASN A 52 6.67 -0.52 -1.88
C ASN A 52 7.73 -0.97 -0.87
N ILE A 53 8.91 -0.36 -0.91
CA ILE A 53 9.99 -0.64 0.04
C ILE A 53 9.81 0.27 1.26
N ALA A 54 9.45 -0.30 2.39
CA ALA A 54 9.23 0.38 3.65
C ALA A 54 10.42 0.17 4.61
N PHE A 55 10.91 1.15 5.34
CA PHE A 55 10.67 2.57 5.10
C PHE A 55 11.98 3.25 4.81
N VAL A 56 11.97 4.21 3.90
CA VAL A 56 13.12 5.02 3.52
C VAL A 56 12.90 6.43 4.07
N ASN A 57 13.32 6.63 5.31
CA ASN A 57 13.16 7.89 6.01
C ASN A 57 14.46 8.70 6.02
N PRO A 58 14.39 10.04 5.94
CA PRO A 58 15.54 10.90 6.18
C PRO A 58 15.95 10.86 7.66
N GLY A 59 17.18 11.24 7.94
CA GLY A 59 17.57 11.63 9.29
C GLY A 59 16.94 12.97 9.72
N PRO A 60 17.06 13.34 11.00
CA PRO A 60 16.56 14.64 11.50
C PRO A 60 17.14 15.86 10.80
N ASP A 61 18.31 15.74 10.19
CA ASP A 61 18.97 16.76 9.37
C ASP A 61 18.51 16.77 7.90
N GLY A 62 17.62 15.87 7.51
CA GLY A 62 17.13 15.69 6.15
C GLY A 62 18.05 14.86 5.24
N SER A 63 19.15 14.31 5.76
CA SER A 63 20.04 13.44 5.00
C SER A 63 19.50 12.02 4.90
N PHE A 64 19.87 11.32 3.84
CA PHE A 64 19.51 9.90 3.65
C PHE A 64 20.75 9.02 3.75
N LYS A 65 20.59 7.88 4.38
CA LYS A 65 21.64 6.85 4.41
C LYS A 65 21.68 6.08 3.08
N ALA A 66 22.85 5.58 2.72
CA ALA A 66 22.99 4.67 1.58
C ALA A 66 22.17 3.38 1.81
N LEU A 67 21.54 2.89 0.75
CA LEU A 67 20.60 1.76 0.78
C LEU A 67 21.01 0.68 -0.25
N PRO A 68 22.20 0.07 -0.11
CA PRO A 68 22.76 -0.80 -1.14
C PRO A 68 21.87 -2.01 -1.49
N ALA A 69 21.10 -2.52 -0.55
CA ALA A 69 20.16 -3.62 -0.80
C ALA A 69 19.02 -3.23 -1.75
N ILE A 70 18.64 -1.95 -1.80
CA ILE A 70 17.55 -1.46 -2.66
C ILE A 70 17.94 -1.58 -4.14
N ASP A 71 19.17 -1.30 -4.53
CA ASP A 71 19.64 -1.42 -5.92
C ASP A 71 19.36 -2.84 -6.48
N THR A 72 19.75 -3.86 -5.71
CA THR A 72 19.51 -5.25 -6.10
C THR A 72 18.02 -5.60 -6.09
N ALA A 73 17.26 -5.13 -5.10
CA ALA A 73 15.82 -5.35 -5.01
C ALA A 73 15.06 -4.75 -6.21
N VAL A 74 15.40 -3.54 -6.60
CA VAL A 74 14.84 -2.86 -7.77
C VAL A 74 15.14 -3.63 -9.06
N LYS A 75 16.39 -4.08 -9.26
CA LYS A 75 16.76 -4.88 -10.43
C LYS A 75 15.96 -6.18 -10.51
N ILE A 76 15.82 -6.91 -9.40
CA ILE A 76 15.02 -8.15 -9.34
C ILE A 76 13.56 -7.88 -9.73
N ALA A 77 12.94 -6.83 -9.18
CA ALA A 77 11.56 -6.48 -9.46
C ALA A 77 11.35 -6.01 -10.91
N HIS A 78 12.24 -5.18 -11.44
CA HIS A 78 12.17 -4.70 -12.82
C HIS A 78 12.32 -5.82 -13.85
N LEU A 79 13.12 -6.87 -13.59
CA LEU A 79 13.19 -8.05 -14.45
C LEU A 79 11.84 -8.78 -14.58
N LYS A 80 10.91 -8.54 -13.65
CA LYS A 80 9.54 -9.08 -13.65
C LYS A 80 8.48 -8.02 -14.01
N ASN A 81 8.90 -6.87 -14.55
CA ASN A 81 8.03 -5.73 -14.90
C ASN A 81 7.22 -5.16 -13.70
N ILE A 82 7.75 -5.26 -12.49
CA ILE A 82 7.14 -4.72 -11.28
C ILE A 82 7.67 -3.31 -11.04
N LYS A 83 6.77 -2.37 -10.80
CA LYS A 83 7.14 -1.02 -10.39
C LYS A 83 7.57 -0.98 -8.94
N VAL A 84 8.67 -0.29 -8.66
CA VAL A 84 9.22 -0.19 -7.30
C VAL A 84 9.16 1.24 -6.80
N LEU A 85 8.51 1.44 -5.67
CA LEU A 85 8.46 2.73 -4.99
C LEU A 85 9.18 2.61 -3.64
N MET A 86 9.75 3.70 -3.17
CA MET A 86 10.13 3.81 -1.76
C MET A 86 8.99 4.47 -0.98
N SER A 87 8.68 3.93 0.19
CA SER A 87 7.71 4.50 1.13
C SER A 87 8.45 5.24 2.25
N CYS A 88 8.01 6.46 2.56
CA CYS A 88 8.53 7.26 3.67
C CYS A 88 7.46 7.47 4.73
N GLY A 89 7.86 7.58 5.99
CA GLY A 89 6.98 7.66 7.15
C GLY A 89 6.83 6.31 7.83
N GLY A 90 5.63 5.79 7.87
CA GLY A 90 5.23 4.57 8.57
C GLY A 90 4.65 4.84 9.95
N GLY A 91 4.14 3.79 10.59
CA GLY A 91 3.57 3.89 11.95
C GLY A 91 4.57 4.40 12.97
N GLY A 92 4.11 5.25 13.85
CA GLY A 92 4.90 5.93 14.86
C GLY A 92 4.99 7.43 14.65
N SER A 93 5.66 8.15 15.56
CA SER A 93 5.90 9.58 15.44
C SER A 93 7.32 9.85 14.94
N HIS A 94 7.43 10.65 13.89
CA HIS A 94 8.69 11.11 13.33
C HIS A 94 8.77 12.64 13.48
N ALA A 95 8.85 13.11 14.72
CA ALA A 95 8.76 14.55 15.07
C ALA A 95 9.64 15.48 14.21
N TYR A 96 10.70 14.96 13.60
CA TYR A 96 11.57 15.72 12.72
C TYR A 96 10.91 16.08 11.37
N TYR A 97 9.85 15.38 10.94
CA TYR A 97 9.13 15.77 9.73
C TYR A 97 8.50 17.14 9.86
N ALA A 98 7.94 17.48 11.02
CA ALA A 98 7.39 18.82 11.27
C ALA A 98 8.39 19.95 10.97
N GLU A 99 9.69 19.69 11.19
CA GLU A 99 10.73 20.66 10.85
C GLU A 99 11.21 20.54 9.40
N LEU A 100 11.31 19.33 8.87
CA LEU A 100 11.77 19.08 7.49
C LEU A 100 10.77 19.56 6.43
N LEU A 101 9.48 19.60 6.77
CA LEU A 101 8.41 20.05 5.86
C LEU A 101 8.34 21.59 5.73
N LYS A 102 9.14 22.38 6.48
CA LYS A 102 9.08 23.85 6.47
C LYS A 102 10.02 24.49 5.44
N GLY A 103 9.51 25.40 4.65
CA GLY A 103 10.27 26.35 3.83
C GLY A 103 11.45 25.73 3.05
N ASN A 104 12.68 26.24 3.26
CA ASN A 104 13.86 25.75 2.55
C ASN A 104 14.26 24.31 2.93
N LYS A 105 13.91 23.83 4.14
CA LYS A 105 14.17 22.45 4.54
C LYS A 105 13.34 21.48 3.69
N ARG A 106 12.06 21.83 3.42
CA ARG A 106 11.18 21.07 2.53
C ARG A 106 11.77 20.90 1.13
N LYS A 107 12.30 21.98 0.56
CA LYS A 107 12.97 21.93 -0.75
C LYS A 107 14.14 20.94 -0.74
N LYS A 108 15.01 21.02 0.28
CA LYS A 108 16.14 20.08 0.44
C LYS A 108 15.67 18.63 0.62
N LEU A 109 14.60 18.42 1.39
CA LEU A 109 14.00 17.11 1.59
C LEU A 109 13.51 16.53 0.27
N VAL A 110 12.78 17.30 -0.54
CA VAL A 110 12.31 16.89 -1.88
C VAL A 110 13.50 16.57 -2.78
N GLU A 111 14.54 17.41 -2.80
CA GLU A 111 15.78 17.16 -3.56
C GLU A 111 16.45 15.83 -3.12
N GLY A 112 16.47 15.54 -1.81
CA GLY A 112 16.99 14.29 -1.24
C GLY A 112 16.20 13.07 -1.69
N PHE A 113 14.87 13.11 -1.65
CA PHE A 113 14.01 12.04 -2.17
C PHE A 113 14.25 11.79 -3.66
N ILE A 114 14.37 12.85 -4.44
CA ILE A 114 14.63 12.73 -5.88
C ILE A 114 16.03 12.18 -6.15
N ALA A 115 17.03 12.54 -5.37
CA ALA A 115 18.37 11.98 -5.52
C ALA A 115 18.39 10.46 -5.30
N ILE A 116 17.69 9.95 -4.28
CA ILE A 116 17.56 8.51 -4.02
C ILE A 116 16.77 7.84 -5.15
N LEU A 117 15.65 8.42 -5.57
CA LEU A 117 14.84 7.89 -6.66
C LEU A 117 15.68 7.72 -7.95
N ASP A 118 16.45 8.74 -8.31
CA ASP A 118 17.32 8.72 -9.50
C ASP A 118 18.49 7.72 -9.31
N GLN A 119 19.13 7.69 -8.13
CA GLN A 119 20.25 6.80 -7.82
C GLN A 119 19.89 5.33 -7.95
N TYR A 120 18.72 4.92 -7.45
CA TYR A 120 18.27 3.52 -7.43
C TYR A 120 17.27 3.20 -8.55
N ASN A 121 17.05 4.11 -9.49
CA ASN A 121 16.09 3.95 -10.59
C ASN A 121 14.69 3.51 -10.12
N LEU A 122 14.19 4.11 -9.04
CA LEU A 122 12.86 3.83 -8.51
C LEU A 122 11.77 4.37 -9.44
N ASP A 123 10.56 3.78 -9.39
CA ASP A 123 9.42 4.21 -10.20
C ASP A 123 8.55 5.26 -9.53
N GLY A 124 8.77 5.52 -8.24
CA GLY A 124 8.01 6.53 -7.52
C GLY A 124 8.34 6.62 -6.04
N ILE A 125 7.57 7.48 -5.39
CA ILE A 125 7.61 7.71 -3.95
C ILE A 125 6.20 7.51 -3.41
N ASP A 126 6.11 6.78 -2.30
CA ASP A 126 4.91 6.58 -1.51
C ASP A 126 5.04 7.35 -0.20
N VAL A 127 4.04 8.17 0.12
CA VAL A 127 4.03 9.01 1.32
C VAL A 127 3.11 8.36 2.35
N ASP A 128 3.70 7.78 3.38
CA ASP A 128 3.02 7.13 4.49
C ASP A 128 3.21 7.91 5.80
N LEU A 129 3.06 9.24 5.74
CA LEU A 129 3.08 10.07 6.93
C LEU A 129 1.76 9.92 7.69
N GLU A 130 1.87 9.72 9.00
CA GLU A 130 0.72 9.42 9.85
C GLU A 130 0.64 10.37 11.05
N GLY A 131 -0.57 10.48 11.64
CA GLY A 131 -0.77 11.24 12.87
C GLY A 131 -0.28 12.68 12.77
N ASP A 132 0.61 13.08 13.68
CA ASP A 132 1.13 14.44 13.78
C ASP A 132 2.21 14.76 12.73
N ASP A 133 2.68 13.75 11.98
CA ASP A 133 3.56 13.97 10.84
C ASP A 133 2.83 14.65 9.65
N ILE A 134 1.47 14.66 9.67
CA ILE A 134 0.63 15.42 8.75
C ILE A 134 0.21 16.73 9.41
N ASP A 135 1.02 17.76 9.20
CA ASP A 135 0.81 19.13 9.69
C ASP A 135 0.34 20.08 8.57
N GLU A 136 0.29 21.38 8.86
CA GLU A 136 -0.05 22.43 7.89
C GLU A 136 0.89 22.52 6.68
N ASN A 137 2.12 22.00 6.78
CA ASN A 137 3.13 22.02 5.71
C ASN A 137 3.04 20.79 4.78
N TYR A 138 2.29 19.74 5.18
CA TYR A 138 2.14 18.51 4.42
C TYR A 138 1.65 18.75 2.98
N GLN A 139 0.64 19.60 2.81
CA GLN A 139 0.08 19.90 1.50
C GLN A 139 1.13 20.46 0.55
N ASP A 140 1.93 21.40 1.01
CA ASP A 140 2.96 22.04 0.20
C ASP A 140 4.09 21.07 -0.14
N PHE A 141 4.45 20.19 0.80
CA PHE A 141 5.40 19.10 0.56
C PHE A 141 4.91 18.18 -0.57
N VAL A 142 3.67 17.71 -0.50
CA VAL A 142 3.08 16.84 -1.52
C VAL A 142 3.05 17.54 -2.90
N VAL A 143 2.69 18.83 -2.96
CA VAL A 143 2.67 19.59 -4.21
C VAL A 143 4.08 19.76 -4.80
N GLU A 144 5.08 20.09 -3.98
CA GLU A 144 6.47 20.23 -4.45
C GLU A 144 7.05 18.89 -4.91
N LEU A 145 6.78 17.81 -4.16
CA LEU A 145 7.21 16.47 -4.51
C LEU A 145 6.56 16.01 -5.85
N ARG A 146 5.24 16.23 -6.03
CA ARG A 146 4.56 15.98 -7.30
C ARG A 146 5.21 16.70 -8.46
N LYS A 147 5.52 17.99 -8.29
CA LYS A 147 6.17 18.80 -9.33
C LYS A 147 7.53 18.22 -9.74
N ALA A 148 8.30 17.73 -8.78
CA ALA A 148 9.62 17.14 -9.04
C ALA A 148 9.50 15.77 -9.75
N LEU A 149 8.57 14.93 -9.31
CA LEU A 149 8.32 13.59 -9.88
C LEU A 149 7.72 13.66 -11.29
N SER A 150 6.82 14.63 -11.57
CA SER A 150 6.22 14.80 -12.90
C SER A 150 7.25 15.07 -13.99
N LYS A 151 8.34 15.77 -13.69
CA LYS A 151 9.43 16.00 -14.64
C LYS A 151 10.16 14.73 -15.05
N ARG A 152 9.95 13.63 -14.33
CA ARG A 152 10.58 12.32 -14.51
C ARG A 152 9.62 11.22 -14.92
N ASN A 153 8.34 11.54 -15.08
CA ASN A 153 7.25 10.57 -15.27
C ASN A 153 7.23 9.49 -14.16
N LYS A 154 7.49 9.91 -12.91
CA LYS A 154 7.51 9.02 -11.74
C LYS A 154 6.24 9.17 -10.91
N LEU A 155 5.85 8.06 -10.25
CA LEU A 155 4.63 7.98 -9.45
C LEU A 155 4.79 8.74 -8.12
N LEU A 156 3.69 9.32 -7.68
CA LEU A 156 3.49 9.79 -6.31
C LEU A 156 2.26 9.11 -5.75
N THR A 157 2.42 8.33 -4.68
CA THR A 157 1.33 7.64 -3.99
C THR A 157 1.31 8.01 -2.52
N ALA A 158 0.27 7.62 -1.82
CA ALA A 158 0.23 7.76 -0.37
C ALA A 158 -0.49 6.57 0.28
N ALA A 159 -0.05 6.18 1.47
CA ALA A 159 -0.86 5.41 2.39
C ALA A 159 -1.75 6.36 3.20
N VAL A 160 -3.02 6.00 3.37
CA VAL A 160 -4.00 6.86 4.05
C VAL A 160 -4.82 6.05 5.05
N ALA A 161 -4.99 6.59 6.25
CA ALA A 161 -5.68 5.95 7.34
C ALA A 161 -6.96 6.70 7.73
N TRP A 162 -7.84 6.02 8.49
CA TRP A 162 -9.04 6.65 9.03
C TRP A 162 -8.72 7.79 10.00
N TRP A 163 -7.68 7.61 10.81
CA TRP A 163 -7.26 8.60 11.82
C TRP A 163 -6.51 9.80 11.23
N THR A 164 -6.11 9.73 9.95
CA THR A 164 -5.43 10.85 9.27
C THR A 164 -6.30 11.55 8.22
N ARG A 165 -7.49 11.00 7.93
CA ARG A 165 -8.32 11.41 6.78
C ARG A 165 -8.67 12.91 6.75
N ASP A 166 -8.90 13.51 7.93
CA ASP A 166 -9.32 14.90 8.04
C ASP A 166 -8.15 15.89 7.97
N ARG A 167 -6.90 15.39 8.05
CA ARG A 167 -5.66 16.19 7.93
C ARG A 167 -5.20 16.33 6.48
N ILE A 168 -5.62 15.44 5.59
CA ILE A 168 -5.21 15.44 4.19
C ILE A 168 -6.18 16.30 3.38
N THR A 169 -5.67 17.42 2.85
CA THR A 169 -6.49 18.35 2.06
C THR A 169 -6.81 17.78 0.67
N ASP A 170 -7.91 18.24 0.05
CA ASP A 170 -8.25 17.83 -1.32
C ASP A 170 -7.18 18.24 -2.34
N LYS A 171 -6.46 19.34 -2.07
CA LYS A 171 -5.35 19.77 -2.92
C LYS A 171 -4.20 18.77 -2.86
N ALA A 172 -3.88 18.21 -1.70
CA ALA A 172 -2.89 17.15 -1.56
C ALA A 172 -3.38 15.85 -2.22
N LEU A 173 -4.64 15.43 -1.96
CA LEU A 173 -5.22 14.22 -2.55
C LEU A 173 -5.16 14.21 -4.08
N ARG A 174 -5.43 15.34 -4.71
CA ARG A 174 -5.37 15.47 -6.18
C ARG A 174 -3.97 15.26 -6.77
N GLN A 175 -2.91 15.36 -5.97
CA GLN A 175 -1.54 15.16 -6.45
C GLN A 175 -1.18 13.68 -6.62
N PHE A 176 -1.86 12.77 -5.91
CA PHE A 176 -1.53 11.35 -5.93
C PHE A 176 -2.03 10.66 -7.20
N ASP A 177 -1.19 9.79 -7.77
CA ASP A 177 -1.57 8.89 -8.86
C ASP A 177 -2.59 7.86 -8.36
N PHE A 178 -2.40 7.36 -7.14
CA PHE A 178 -3.35 6.54 -6.39
C PHE A 178 -3.03 6.58 -4.89
N ILE A 179 -3.96 6.14 -4.07
CA ILE A 179 -3.80 6.01 -2.63
C ILE A 179 -3.98 4.55 -2.18
N ASN A 180 -3.23 4.17 -1.16
CA ASN A 180 -3.25 2.88 -0.48
C ASN A 180 -4.05 3.05 0.81
N ILE A 181 -5.26 2.54 0.84
CA ILE A 181 -6.18 2.73 1.96
C ILE A 181 -5.87 1.72 3.05
N MET A 182 -5.37 2.17 4.20
CA MET A 182 -5.12 1.34 5.38
C MET A 182 -6.44 0.97 6.07
N ALA A 183 -7.23 0.08 5.45
CA ALA A 183 -8.52 -0.39 5.96
C ALA A 183 -8.34 -1.50 7.02
N TYR A 184 -7.45 -1.25 7.97
CA TYR A 184 -7.09 -2.11 9.08
C TYR A 184 -6.66 -1.26 10.29
N ASP A 185 -6.29 -1.90 11.39
CA ASP A 185 -5.86 -1.26 12.62
C ASP A 185 -6.94 -0.39 13.29
N GLN A 186 -8.23 -0.77 13.11
CA GLN A 186 -9.34 -0.14 13.83
C GLN A 186 -9.18 -0.28 15.35
N THR A 187 -8.66 -1.41 15.79
CA THR A 187 -8.25 -1.72 17.16
C THR A 187 -6.99 -2.56 17.14
N GLY A 188 -6.34 -2.70 18.29
CA GLY A 188 -5.11 -3.47 18.40
C GLY A 188 -4.58 -3.50 19.85
N PRO A 189 -3.40 -4.06 20.08
CA PRO A 189 -2.80 -4.17 21.43
C PRO A 189 -2.63 -2.87 22.21
N TRP A 190 -2.69 -1.73 21.52
CA TRP A 190 -2.66 -0.39 22.12
C TRP A 190 -4.03 0.06 22.67
N LYS A 191 -5.09 -0.72 22.43
CA LYS A 191 -6.46 -0.54 22.95
C LYS A 191 -6.95 -1.85 23.56
N PRO A 192 -6.31 -2.35 24.63
CA PRO A 192 -6.63 -3.66 25.20
C PRO A 192 -8.06 -3.74 25.77
N GLU A 193 -8.66 -2.58 26.05
CA GLU A 193 -10.05 -2.47 26.52
C GLU A 193 -11.10 -2.64 25.40
N THR A 194 -10.69 -2.63 24.16
CA THR A 194 -11.58 -2.81 23.00
C THR A 194 -11.12 -4.01 22.14
N PRO A 195 -11.16 -5.24 22.66
CA PRO A 195 -10.83 -6.42 21.89
C PRO A 195 -11.78 -6.61 20.73
N GLY A 196 -11.27 -7.07 19.59
CA GLY A 196 -12.10 -7.31 18.44
C GLY A 196 -11.34 -7.31 17.11
N GLN A 197 -12.09 -7.45 16.04
CA GLN A 197 -11.56 -7.50 14.68
C GLN A 197 -10.97 -6.13 14.29
N HIS A 198 -9.68 -6.11 13.97
CA HIS A 198 -8.98 -4.87 13.59
C HIS A 198 -9.23 -4.45 12.15
N ALA A 199 -9.71 -5.36 11.31
CA ALA A 199 -9.95 -5.13 9.89
C ALA A 199 -11.23 -5.84 9.42
N PRO A 200 -12.42 -5.54 9.98
CA PRO A 200 -13.66 -6.17 9.55
C PRO A 200 -14.10 -5.67 8.17
N LEU A 201 -14.95 -6.44 7.47
CA LEU A 201 -15.42 -6.09 6.13
C LEU A 201 -16.16 -4.74 6.08
N ASN A 202 -17.00 -4.44 7.08
CA ASN A 202 -17.71 -3.17 7.14
C ASN A 202 -16.77 -1.95 7.26
N TYR A 203 -15.60 -2.11 7.89
CA TYR A 203 -14.57 -1.07 7.95
C TYR A 203 -13.97 -0.80 6.56
N ALA A 204 -13.70 -1.86 5.80
CA ALA A 204 -13.24 -1.74 4.42
C ALA A 204 -14.28 -1.03 3.52
N ILE A 205 -15.56 -1.38 3.65
CA ILE A 205 -16.68 -0.74 2.94
C ILE A 205 -16.76 0.75 3.32
N GLY A 206 -16.68 1.08 4.61
CA GLY A 206 -16.70 2.46 5.10
C GLY A 206 -15.57 3.31 4.53
N HIS A 207 -14.36 2.77 4.48
CA HIS A 207 -13.22 3.45 3.88
C HIS A 207 -13.41 3.73 2.38
N LEU A 208 -13.83 2.72 1.61
CA LEU A 208 -14.06 2.89 0.16
C LEU A 208 -15.15 3.93 -0.10
N LYS A 209 -16.25 3.89 0.68
CA LYS A 209 -17.30 4.89 0.59
C LYS A 209 -16.77 6.30 0.86
N TYR A 210 -16.02 6.49 1.95
CA TYR A 210 -15.46 7.79 2.31
C TYR A 210 -14.56 8.35 1.21
N TRP A 211 -13.54 7.60 0.78
CA TRP A 211 -12.58 8.11 -0.20
C TRP A 211 -13.21 8.31 -1.59
N LYS A 212 -14.10 7.41 -2.01
CA LYS A 212 -14.76 7.48 -3.31
C LYS A 212 -15.89 8.53 -3.35
N GLU A 213 -16.80 8.49 -2.38
CA GLU A 213 -18.02 9.29 -2.45
C GLU A 213 -17.87 10.64 -1.76
N GLU A 214 -17.31 10.67 -0.54
CA GLU A 214 -17.20 11.92 0.23
C GLU A 214 -15.99 12.76 -0.21
N ARG A 215 -14.87 12.12 -0.53
CA ARG A 215 -13.64 12.80 -1.00
C ARG A 215 -13.52 12.84 -2.52
N GLY A 216 -14.46 12.26 -3.28
CA GLY A 216 -14.53 12.32 -4.74
C GLY A 216 -13.35 11.69 -5.47
N MET A 217 -12.65 10.72 -4.87
CA MET A 217 -11.55 10.04 -5.52
C MET A 217 -12.06 9.03 -6.55
N PRO A 218 -11.56 9.03 -7.79
CA PRO A 218 -11.89 8.00 -8.78
C PRO A 218 -11.52 6.60 -8.27
N LYS A 219 -12.37 5.61 -8.51
CA LYS A 219 -12.12 4.24 -8.00
C LYS A 219 -10.79 3.67 -8.48
N GLU A 220 -10.35 4.02 -9.69
CA GLU A 220 -9.08 3.58 -10.28
C GLU A 220 -7.84 4.06 -9.50
N LYS A 221 -8.02 5.08 -8.66
CA LYS A 221 -7.00 5.64 -7.77
C LYS A 221 -7.04 5.09 -6.34
N LEU A 222 -7.93 4.14 -6.04
CA LEU A 222 -8.08 3.54 -4.71
C LEU A 222 -7.50 2.13 -4.70
N ASN A 223 -6.61 1.81 -3.77
CA ASN A 223 -6.20 0.44 -3.48
C ASN A 223 -6.67 0.08 -2.07
N LEU A 224 -7.46 -0.99 -1.95
CA LEU A 224 -7.98 -1.45 -0.65
C LEU A 224 -6.89 -2.21 0.11
N GLY A 225 -6.59 -1.78 1.32
CA GLY A 225 -5.61 -2.41 2.21
C GLY A 225 -6.09 -3.74 2.79
N LEU A 226 -5.23 -4.73 2.70
CA LEU A 226 -5.42 -6.08 3.21
C LEU A 226 -4.28 -6.41 4.19
N PRO A 227 -4.58 -6.64 5.48
CA PRO A 227 -3.56 -7.03 6.44
C PRO A 227 -3.25 -8.52 6.31
N PHE A 228 -1.96 -8.87 6.23
CA PHE A 228 -1.49 -10.27 6.31
C PHE A 228 -1.06 -10.61 7.73
N TYR A 229 -1.77 -10.09 8.72
CA TYR A 229 -1.48 -10.29 10.14
C TYR A 229 -2.76 -10.15 10.97
N GLY A 230 -2.66 -10.54 12.23
CA GLY A 230 -3.71 -10.37 13.22
C GLY A 230 -3.18 -9.93 14.56
N TYR A 231 -4.07 -9.57 15.46
CA TYR A 231 -3.81 -9.14 16.82
C TYR A 231 -4.48 -10.02 17.84
N GLY A 232 -3.74 -10.33 18.92
CA GLY A 232 -4.25 -11.07 20.06
C GLY A 232 -4.61 -10.17 21.23
N PHE A 233 -5.71 -10.51 21.90
CA PHE A 233 -6.24 -9.83 23.08
C PHE A 233 -6.48 -10.87 24.20
N GLY A 234 -6.46 -10.42 25.47
CA GLY A 234 -6.70 -11.25 26.64
C GLY A 234 -5.46 -11.41 27.52
N ASP A 235 -5.52 -12.36 28.45
CA ASP A 235 -4.44 -12.69 29.39
C ASP A 235 -3.31 -13.50 28.72
N LEU A 236 -3.04 -13.17 27.46
CA LEU A 236 -1.92 -13.76 26.74
C LEU A 236 -0.66 -13.64 27.57
N PRO A 237 0.18 -14.69 27.63
CA PRO A 237 1.42 -14.63 28.39
C PRO A 237 2.18 -13.37 27.99
N ARG A 238 2.38 -12.44 28.93
CA ARG A 238 3.06 -11.17 28.68
C ARG A 238 4.45 -11.33 28.06
N LYS A 239 4.99 -12.55 28.13
CA LYS A 239 6.29 -12.95 27.59
C LYS A 239 6.25 -13.32 26.10
N ASP A 240 5.08 -13.64 25.52
CA ASP A 240 4.99 -14.04 24.12
C ASP A 240 4.42 -12.89 23.27
N ALA A 241 5.29 -11.93 22.95
CA ALA A 241 4.96 -10.82 22.04
C ALA A 241 4.41 -11.31 20.67
N ALA A 242 4.68 -12.58 20.31
CA ALA A 242 4.20 -13.20 19.09
C ALA A 242 2.68 -13.33 19.03
N PHE A 243 1.98 -13.44 20.16
CA PHE A 243 0.52 -13.45 20.17
C PHE A 243 -0.13 -12.07 20.03
N ARG A 244 0.60 -11.00 20.35
CA ARG A 244 0.06 -9.64 20.25
C ARG A 244 -0.02 -9.15 18.82
N SER A 245 0.91 -9.58 17.96
CA SER A 245 0.90 -9.31 16.53
C SER A 245 1.48 -10.54 15.83
N MET A 246 0.66 -11.23 15.05
CA MET A 246 1.01 -12.51 14.43
C MET A 246 0.82 -12.42 12.91
N GLY A 247 1.89 -12.66 12.16
CA GLY A 247 1.81 -12.74 10.70
C GLY A 247 1.01 -13.95 10.23
N TRP A 248 0.43 -13.87 9.04
CA TRP A 248 -0.35 -14.96 8.45
C TRP A 248 0.39 -16.30 8.45
N LYS A 249 1.67 -16.31 8.06
CA LYS A 249 2.51 -17.53 8.08
C LYS A 249 2.59 -18.19 9.47
N ASP A 250 2.56 -17.39 10.54
CA ASP A 250 2.60 -17.90 11.90
C ASP A 250 1.22 -18.44 12.32
N ILE A 251 0.13 -17.82 11.85
CA ILE A 251 -1.24 -18.31 12.02
C ILE A 251 -1.38 -19.68 11.31
N VAL A 252 -0.96 -19.77 10.04
CA VAL A 252 -0.97 -21.04 9.28
C VAL A 252 -0.22 -22.14 10.02
N LYS A 253 0.98 -21.84 10.52
CA LYS A 253 1.82 -22.80 11.22
C LYS A 253 1.23 -23.27 12.55
N LYS A 254 0.61 -22.36 13.32
CA LYS A 254 0.13 -22.64 14.68
C LYS A 254 -1.33 -23.14 14.72
N PHE A 255 -2.15 -22.70 13.74
CA PHE A 255 -3.60 -22.92 13.73
C PHE A 255 -4.11 -23.33 12.34
N PRO A 256 -3.63 -24.45 11.77
CA PRO A 256 -3.94 -24.84 10.38
C PRO A 256 -5.43 -25.06 10.11
N ASP A 257 -6.21 -25.41 11.13
CA ASP A 257 -7.65 -25.66 11.01
C ASP A 257 -8.50 -24.38 11.01
N SER A 258 -7.90 -23.22 11.27
CA SER A 258 -8.61 -21.94 11.45
C SER A 258 -8.49 -21.00 10.24
N LEU A 259 -7.91 -21.42 9.13
CA LEU A 259 -7.52 -20.53 8.01
C LEU A 259 -8.70 -19.90 7.25
N GLN A 260 -9.91 -20.39 7.43
CA GLN A 260 -11.14 -19.82 6.85
C GLN A 260 -11.86 -18.86 7.83
N LEU A 261 -11.46 -18.89 9.10
CA LEU A 261 -12.04 -18.06 10.16
C LEU A 261 -11.33 -16.70 10.24
N ASP A 262 -11.94 -15.78 10.96
CA ASP A 262 -11.38 -14.45 11.24
C ASP A 262 -10.93 -14.30 12.71
N GLU A 263 -11.12 -15.34 13.52
CA GLU A 263 -10.71 -15.35 14.91
C GLU A 263 -10.32 -16.76 15.39
N ILE A 264 -9.45 -16.79 16.39
CA ILE A 264 -9.03 -18.00 17.09
C ILE A 264 -9.18 -17.74 18.58
N ASN A 265 -10.08 -18.53 19.22
CA ASN A 265 -10.19 -18.55 20.68
C ASN A 265 -9.14 -19.50 21.26
N LEU A 266 -8.26 -18.94 22.10
CA LEU A 266 -7.20 -19.72 22.72
C LEU A 266 -7.76 -20.58 23.88
N PRO A 267 -7.12 -21.75 24.17
CA PRO A 267 -7.53 -22.61 25.27
C PRO A 267 -7.58 -21.87 26.62
N GLU A 268 -8.38 -22.39 27.54
CA GLU A 268 -8.48 -21.89 28.93
C GLU A 268 -8.86 -20.40 29.03
N ASN A 269 -9.55 -19.88 28.03
CA ASN A 269 -9.91 -18.45 27.94
C ASN A 269 -8.70 -17.49 27.99
N ALA A 270 -7.53 -17.94 27.55
CA ALA A 270 -6.32 -17.15 27.53
C ALA A 270 -6.39 -15.94 26.59
N GLY A 271 -7.41 -15.87 25.73
CA GLY A 271 -7.64 -14.74 24.83
C GLY A 271 -8.10 -15.14 23.45
N THR A 272 -8.20 -14.15 22.57
CA THR A 272 -8.63 -14.35 21.18
C THR A 272 -7.65 -13.63 20.23
N ILE A 273 -7.30 -14.28 19.14
CA ILE A 273 -6.52 -13.68 18.04
C ILE A 273 -7.51 -13.35 16.92
N TYR A 274 -7.54 -12.09 16.50
CA TYR A 274 -8.36 -11.59 15.38
C TYR A 274 -7.48 -11.29 14.17
N TYR A 275 -7.89 -11.75 13.00
CA TYR A 275 -7.18 -11.59 11.72
C TYR A 275 -8.18 -11.63 10.56
N ASN A 276 -7.74 -11.52 9.33
CA ASN A 276 -8.57 -11.85 8.18
C ASN A 276 -8.15 -13.21 7.60
N GLY A 277 -9.04 -14.20 7.70
CA GLY A 277 -8.85 -15.51 7.09
C GLY A 277 -9.10 -15.48 5.58
N LYS A 278 -8.89 -16.64 4.93
CA LYS A 278 -8.98 -16.78 3.46
C LYS A 278 -10.33 -16.33 2.90
N ALA A 279 -11.44 -16.63 3.59
CA ALA A 279 -12.80 -16.23 3.17
C ALA A 279 -12.94 -14.70 3.14
N THR A 280 -12.50 -14.00 4.19
CA THR A 280 -12.59 -12.53 4.28
C THR A 280 -11.62 -11.84 3.31
N VAL A 281 -10.40 -12.37 3.11
CA VAL A 281 -9.47 -11.83 2.11
C VAL A 281 -10.04 -11.96 0.69
N ARG A 282 -10.66 -13.09 0.33
CA ARG A 282 -11.37 -13.27 -0.96
C ARG A 282 -12.48 -12.22 -1.10
N THR A 283 -13.39 -12.11 -0.13
CA THR A 283 -14.51 -11.16 -0.17
C THR A 283 -14.04 -9.71 -0.30
N LYS A 284 -12.97 -9.33 0.39
CA LYS A 284 -12.38 -7.98 0.26
C LYS A 284 -11.71 -7.76 -1.10
N THR A 285 -11.13 -8.80 -1.70
CA THR A 285 -10.57 -8.71 -3.05
C THR A 285 -11.67 -8.52 -4.09
N GLU A 286 -12.78 -9.26 -3.98
CA GLU A 286 -13.98 -9.09 -4.82
C GLU A 286 -14.58 -7.69 -4.65
N LEU A 287 -14.66 -7.18 -3.42
CA LEU A 287 -15.08 -5.82 -3.14
C LEU A 287 -14.15 -4.80 -3.84
N ALA A 288 -12.84 -5.00 -3.79
CA ALA A 288 -11.87 -4.11 -4.43
C ALA A 288 -11.97 -4.15 -5.96
N LEU A 289 -12.22 -5.31 -6.58
CA LEU A 289 -12.47 -5.43 -8.02
C LEU A 289 -13.67 -4.58 -8.47
N LYS A 290 -14.70 -4.53 -7.63
CA LYS A 290 -15.92 -3.75 -7.91
C LYS A 290 -15.75 -2.26 -7.64
N GLU A 291 -15.13 -1.89 -6.52
CA GLU A 291 -15.20 -0.54 -5.94
C GLU A 291 -13.86 0.21 -5.94
N ALA A 292 -12.75 -0.43 -6.34
CA ALA A 292 -11.39 0.12 -6.31
C ALA A 292 -10.62 -0.20 -7.59
N GLY A 293 -9.41 0.32 -7.73
CA GLY A 293 -8.48 0.05 -8.83
C GLY A 293 -7.39 -0.95 -8.45
N GLY A 294 -7.43 -1.47 -7.21
CA GLY A 294 -6.45 -2.44 -6.75
C GLY A 294 -6.60 -2.81 -5.29
N VAL A 295 -5.69 -3.66 -4.85
CA VAL A 295 -5.46 -3.99 -3.44
C VAL A 295 -4.04 -3.61 -3.03
N MET A 296 -3.87 -3.33 -1.74
CA MET A 296 -2.58 -3.09 -1.10
C MET A 296 -2.40 -4.04 0.06
N ILE A 297 -1.22 -4.60 0.22
CA ILE A 297 -0.92 -5.65 1.20
C ILE A 297 0.10 -5.13 2.22
N TRP A 298 -0.25 -5.13 3.48
CA TRP A 298 0.65 -4.95 4.60
C TRP A 298 0.80 -6.27 5.37
N GLN A 299 1.89 -6.96 5.29
CA GLN A 299 3.02 -6.85 4.37
C GLN A 299 3.37 -8.25 3.81
N LEU A 300 4.02 -8.27 2.66
CA LEU A 300 4.31 -9.50 1.91
C LEU A 300 5.12 -10.55 2.69
N MET A 301 6.00 -10.12 3.60
CA MET A 301 6.83 -11.04 4.40
C MET A 301 6.06 -11.82 5.47
N TYR A 302 4.79 -11.46 5.70
CA TYR A 302 3.91 -12.20 6.60
C TYR A 302 3.15 -13.33 5.92
N ASP A 303 3.22 -13.44 4.58
CA ASP A 303 2.59 -14.52 3.83
C ASP A 303 3.36 -15.84 3.90
N THR A 304 2.70 -16.93 3.51
CA THR A 304 3.34 -18.24 3.26
C THR A 304 3.71 -18.40 1.78
N GLN A 305 4.46 -19.45 1.45
CA GLN A 305 4.81 -19.79 0.06
C GLN A 305 4.05 -21.01 -0.48
N ASP A 306 3.25 -21.65 0.35
CA ASP A 306 2.49 -22.86 0.05
C ASP A 306 1.08 -22.57 -0.49
N GLU A 307 0.20 -23.57 -0.46
CA GLU A 307 -1.20 -23.47 -0.87
C GLU A 307 -2.06 -22.58 0.03
N HIS A 308 -1.51 -22.13 1.15
CA HIS A 308 -2.21 -21.25 2.08
C HIS A 308 -1.88 -19.77 1.85
N SER A 309 -1.03 -19.43 0.86
CA SER A 309 -0.66 -18.06 0.53
C SER A 309 -1.88 -17.18 0.24
N LEU A 310 -2.01 -16.06 0.96
CA LEU A 310 -3.04 -15.05 0.71
C LEU A 310 -2.78 -14.29 -0.59
N LEU A 311 -1.52 -14.06 -0.95
CA LEU A 311 -1.16 -13.44 -2.23
C LEU A 311 -1.59 -14.30 -3.42
N LYS A 312 -1.44 -15.63 -3.31
CA LYS A 312 -1.94 -16.59 -4.31
C LYS A 312 -3.46 -16.49 -4.41
N LEU A 313 -4.17 -16.53 -3.29
CA LEU A 313 -5.63 -16.39 -3.22
C LEU A 313 -6.12 -15.10 -3.88
N ILE A 314 -5.48 -13.96 -3.58
CA ILE A 314 -5.80 -12.65 -4.20
C ILE A 314 -5.66 -12.74 -5.72
N ASN A 315 -4.56 -13.31 -6.22
CA ASN A 315 -4.33 -13.44 -7.66
C ASN A 315 -5.31 -14.39 -8.36
N GLU A 316 -5.73 -15.45 -7.70
CA GLU A 316 -6.78 -16.36 -8.19
C GLU A 316 -8.11 -15.60 -8.30
N THR A 317 -8.51 -14.90 -7.25
CA THR A 317 -9.75 -14.10 -7.23
C THR A 317 -9.76 -12.98 -8.29
N VAL A 318 -8.61 -12.37 -8.56
CA VAL A 318 -8.49 -11.32 -9.59
C VAL A 318 -8.64 -11.88 -11.01
N LYS A 319 -8.40 -13.17 -11.23
CA LYS A 319 -8.48 -13.84 -12.54
C LYS A 319 -9.84 -14.49 -12.82
N GLU A 320 -10.64 -14.72 -11.78
CA GLU A 320 -12.03 -15.19 -11.89
C GLU A 320 -12.93 -14.10 -12.50
#